data_b2e86009e3c6a98376d078ed3d9d10be
#
_entry.id   b2e86009e3c6a98376d078ed3d9d10be
#
_cell.length_a   1.000
_cell.length_b   1.000
_cell.length_c   1.000
_cell.angle_alpha   90.00
_cell.angle_beta   90.00
_cell.angle_gamma   90.00
#
_symmetry.space_group_name_H-M   'P 1'
#
loop_
_entity.id
_entity.type
_entity.pdbx_description
1 polymer ?
#
loop_
_entity_poly.entity_id
_entity_poly.type
_entity_poly.pdbx_seq_one_letter_code
_entity_poly.pdbx_strand_id
1 'polypeptide(L)'
;MKSKSAGASLITGGAGFLGTNLALHLLSAGQRVVIYDNLSRSGSEKNLAWLRRQAGDALRVVVGDIRDRFALREAVRGVGRVYHFAAQVAVTTSLLDPVSDFEVNARGTLNLLEELRRLDEPPTLIFTSTNKVYGSLADLPLRRAGKRYRPRDPGLETTGISEDRVLDFHSPYGCSKGTADQYVLLYARVYGLPAVVFRMSCVYGPHQYGTED
;
A
#
# COMPACT_ATOMS: atom_id res chain seq x y z
N MET A 1 25.66 -8.54 19.74
CA MET A 1 24.33 -8.01 19.35
C MET A 1 23.34 -9.17 19.36
N LYS A 2 22.39 -9.20 20.30
CA LYS A 2 21.32 -10.21 20.29
C LYS A 2 20.46 -9.95 19.05
N SER A 3 20.36 -10.91 18.14
CA SER A 3 19.38 -10.87 17.06
C SER A 3 18.00 -10.66 17.69
N LYS A 4 17.42 -9.45 17.53
CA LYS A 4 16.03 -9.23 17.89
C LYS A 4 15.22 -10.25 17.10
N SER A 5 14.47 -11.10 17.78
CA SER A 5 13.52 -12.00 17.11
C SER A 5 12.66 -11.11 16.22
N ALA A 6 12.75 -11.27 14.91
CA ALA A 6 12.00 -10.46 13.98
C ALA A 6 10.52 -10.67 14.30
N GLY A 7 9.82 -9.63 14.77
CA GLY A 7 8.37 -9.67 15.01
C GLY A 7 7.63 -10.10 13.76
N ALA A 8 6.36 -10.47 13.87
CA ALA A 8 5.55 -10.83 12.72
C ALA A 8 5.47 -9.66 11.72
N SER A 9 5.26 -9.96 10.45
CA SER A 9 4.97 -8.98 9.40
C SER A 9 3.46 -8.77 9.29
N LEU A 10 2.98 -7.54 9.53
CA LEU A 10 1.59 -7.15 9.29
C LEU A 10 1.41 -6.69 7.85
N ILE A 11 0.39 -7.19 7.17
CA ILE A 11 0.02 -6.76 5.82
C ILE A 11 -1.43 -6.27 5.87
N THR A 12 -1.64 -4.96 5.79
CA THR A 12 -2.98 -4.40 5.60
C THR A 12 -3.36 -4.50 4.12
N GLY A 13 -4.61 -4.82 3.81
CA GLY A 13 -5.00 -5.22 2.46
C GLY A 13 -4.37 -6.57 2.08
N GLY A 14 -4.14 -7.42 3.08
CA GLY A 14 -3.37 -8.64 2.93
C GLY A 14 -4.05 -9.76 2.16
N ALA A 15 -5.38 -9.72 2.03
CA ALA A 15 -6.16 -10.62 1.18
C ALA A 15 -6.33 -10.08 -0.25
N GLY A 16 -5.87 -8.87 -0.53
CA GLY A 16 -5.82 -8.31 -1.87
C GLY A 16 -4.68 -8.91 -2.71
N PHE A 17 -4.59 -8.50 -3.97
CA PHE A 17 -3.60 -9.01 -4.93
C PHE A 17 -2.15 -8.91 -4.43
N LEU A 18 -1.67 -7.70 -4.11
CA LEU A 18 -0.30 -7.49 -3.64
C LEU A 18 -0.06 -8.18 -2.30
N GLY A 19 -1.03 -8.06 -1.38
CA GLY A 19 -0.94 -8.61 -0.04
C GLY A 19 -0.80 -10.13 -0.05
N THR A 20 -1.58 -10.82 -0.88
CA THR A 20 -1.53 -12.28 -1.03
C THR A 20 -0.18 -12.76 -1.54
N ASN A 21 0.36 -12.12 -2.58
CA ASN A 21 1.67 -12.51 -3.13
C ASN A 21 2.80 -12.26 -2.14
N LEU A 22 2.78 -11.13 -1.43
CA LEU A 22 3.77 -10.85 -0.39
C LEU A 22 3.63 -11.81 0.79
N ALA A 23 2.41 -12.08 1.25
CA ALA A 23 2.17 -13.03 2.33
C ALA A 23 2.74 -14.40 2.01
N LEU A 24 2.48 -14.91 0.80
CA LEU A 24 3.05 -16.18 0.35
C LEU A 24 4.58 -16.17 0.39
N HIS A 25 5.19 -15.11 -0.14
CA HIS A 25 6.66 -14.99 -0.14
C HIS A 25 7.24 -15.00 1.28
N LEU A 26 6.67 -14.23 2.20
CA LEU A 26 7.13 -14.17 3.59
C LEU A 26 6.92 -15.50 4.33
N LEU A 27 5.78 -16.15 4.14
CA LEU A 27 5.49 -17.48 4.70
C LEU A 27 6.46 -18.54 4.19
N SER A 28 6.76 -18.53 2.88
CA SER A 28 7.75 -19.44 2.28
C SER A 28 9.17 -19.21 2.82
N ALA A 29 9.47 -18.00 3.27
CA ALA A 29 10.72 -17.66 3.97
C ALA A 29 10.67 -17.97 5.48
N GLY A 30 9.66 -18.67 5.98
CA GLY A 30 9.51 -19.07 7.38
C GLY A 30 9.12 -17.93 8.32
N GLN A 31 8.65 -16.79 7.80
CA GLN A 31 8.23 -15.65 8.60
C GLN A 31 6.78 -15.79 9.07
N ARG A 32 6.47 -15.25 10.24
CA ARG A 32 5.08 -15.13 10.72
C ARG A 32 4.43 -13.92 10.07
N VAL A 33 3.20 -14.11 9.56
CA VAL A 33 2.43 -13.08 8.86
C VAL A 33 1.10 -12.83 9.55
N VAL A 34 0.73 -11.57 9.64
CA VAL A 34 -0.59 -11.11 10.06
C VAL A 34 -1.26 -10.43 8.87
N ILE A 35 -2.38 -10.98 8.42
CA ILE A 35 -3.26 -10.35 7.43
C ILE A 35 -4.27 -9.48 8.16
N TYR A 36 -4.40 -8.21 7.74
CA TYR A 36 -5.47 -7.30 8.15
C TYR A 36 -6.23 -6.86 6.90
N ASP A 37 -7.49 -7.23 6.78
CA ASP A 37 -8.30 -6.98 5.57
C ASP A 37 -9.78 -6.98 5.93
N ASN A 38 -10.59 -6.12 5.34
CA ASN A 38 -12.03 -6.10 5.53
C ASN A 38 -12.81 -6.99 4.56
N LEU A 39 -12.11 -7.64 3.62
CA LEU A 39 -12.62 -8.55 2.60
C LEU A 39 -13.69 -7.93 1.69
N SER A 40 -13.73 -6.60 1.59
CA SER A 40 -14.73 -5.88 0.79
C SER A 40 -14.51 -6.00 -0.72
N ARG A 41 -13.28 -6.32 -1.15
CA ARG A 41 -12.96 -6.43 -2.57
C ARG A 41 -13.25 -7.84 -3.09
N SER A 42 -13.90 -7.93 -4.25
CA SER A 42 -14.14 -9.20 -4.94
C SER A 42 -12.85 -10.02 -5.08
N GLY A 43 -12.91 -11.31 -4.75
CA GLY A 43 -11.79 -12.23 -4.79
C GLY A 43 -10.90 -12.27 -3.54
N SER A 44 -11.01 -11.31 -2.62
CA SER A 44 -10.21 -11.29 -1.37
C SER A 44 -10.48 -12.53 -0.52
N GLU A 45 -11.73 -12.98 -0.42
CA GLU A 45 -12.08 -14.22 0.31
C GLU A 45 -11.43 -15.46 -0.31
N LYS A 46 -11.38 -15.54 -1.65
CA LYS A 46 -10.73 -16.63 -2.38
C LYS A 46 -9.23 -16.66 -2.09
N ASN A 47 -8.60 -15.49 -2.14
CA ASN A 47 -7.19 -15.32 -1.80
C ASN A 47 -6.89 -15.74 -0.37
N LEU A 48 -7.71 -15.29 0.58
CA LEU A 48 -7.54 -15.64 1.99
C LEU A 48 -7.72 -17.14 2.23
N ALA A 49 -8.74 -17.76 1.63
CA ALA A 49 -8.96 -19.19 1.71
C ALA A 49 -7.77 -19.99 1.12
N TRP A 50 -7.19 -19.48 0.04
CA TRP A 50 -6.01 -20.08 -0.57
C TRP A 50 -4.77 -19.94 0.33
N LEU A 51 -4.50 -18.75 0.89
CA LEU A 51 -3.38 -18.54 1.82
C LEU A 51 -3.45 -19.44 3.05
N ARG A 52 -4.65 -19.62 3.64
CA ARG A 52 -4.85 -20.48 4.80
C ARG A 52 -4.43 -21.93 4.52
N ARG A 53 -4.64 -22.42 3.30
CA ARG A 53 -4.21 -23.78 2.93
C ARG A 53 -2.70 -23.92 2.80
N GLN A 54 -1.96 -22.81 2.58
CA GLN A 54 -0.51 -22.83 2.39
C GLN A 54 0.27 -22.56 3.69
N ALA A 55 -0.35 -21.91 4.67
CA ALA A 55 0.41 -21.20 5.70
C ALA A 55 0.48 -21.91 7.07
N GLY A 56 -0.41 -22.86 7.37
CA GLY A 56 -0.48 -23.45 8.71
C GLY A 56 -0.59 -22.39 9.82
N ASP A 57 0.09 -22.61 10.95
CA ASP A 57 0.06 -21.74 12.14
C ASP A 57 0.87 -20.43 11.98
N ALA A 58 1.62 -20.26 10.90
CA ALA A 58 2.43 -19.07 10.66
C ALA A 58 1.59 -17.85 10.21
N LEU A 59 0.29 -18.06 9.88
CA LEU A 59 -0.62 -17.04 9.41
C LEU A 59 -1.69 -16.71 10.46
N ARG A 60 -1.69 -15.48 10.96
CA ARG A 60 -2.80 -14.91 11.72
C ARG A 60 -3.63 -14.01 10.80
N VAL A 61 -4.95 -14.09 10.92
CA VAL A 61 -5.88 -13.27 10.15
C VAL A 61 -6.72 -12.42 11.10
N VAL A 62 -6.77 -11.13 10.84
CA VAL A 62 -7.64 -10.16 11.52
C VAL A 62 -8.53 -9.54 10.46
N VAL A 63 -9.82 -9.86 10.52
CA VAL A 63 -10.81 -9.21 9.65
C VAL A 63 -11.16 -7.87 10.27
N GLY A 64 -10.84 -6.79 9.56
CA GLY A 64 -11.03 -5.43 10.06
C GLY A 64 -10.86 -4.37 8.98
N ASP A 65 -11.48 -3.22 9.19
CA ASP A 65 -11.41 -2.08 8.28
C ASP A 65 -10.33 -1.10 8.73
N ILE A 66 -9.57 -0.54 7.77
CA ILE A 66 -8.51 0.45 8.05
C ILE A 66 -9.05 1.72 8.73
N ARG A 67 -10.33 1.98 8.62
CA ARG A 67 -11.04 3.08 9.30
C ARG A 67 -11.29 2.78 10.79
N ASP A 68 -11.25 1.50 11.19
CA ASP A 68 -11.41 1.09 12.59
C ASP A 68 -10.07 1.14 13.33
N ARG A 69 -9.90 2.20 14.07
CA ARG A 69 -8.69 2.45 14.84
C ARG A 69 -8.47 1.47 16.00
N PHE A 70 -9.54 0.93 16.57
CA PHE A 70 -9.44 -0.03 17.68
C PHE A 70 -8.96 -1.40 17.16
N ALA A 71 -9.51 -1.86 16.04
CA ALA A 71 -9.05 -3.09 15.41
C ALA A 71 -7.58 -2.97 14.93
N LEU A 72 -7.16 -1.82 14.42
CA LEU A 72 -5.77 -1.55 14.07
C LEU A 72 -4.83 -1.66 15.26
N ARG A 73 -5.19 -1.09 16.42
CA ARG A 73 -4.40 -1.16 17.65
C ARG A 73 -4.08 -2.59 18.06
N GLU A 74 -5.05 -3.49 17.95
CA GLU A 74 -4.82 -4.91 18.23
C GLU A 74 -3.97 -5.60 17.16
N ALA A 75 -4.13 -5.21 15.89
CA ALA A 75 -3.39 -5.80 14.78
C ALA A 75 -1.89 -5.47 14.81
N VAL A 76 -1.51 -4.25 15.23
CA VAL A 76 -0.11 -3.79 15.24
C VAL A 76 0.71 -4.28 16.43
N ARG A 77 0.10 -4.95 17.42
CA ARG A 77 0.82 -5.46 18.60
C ARG A 77 1.80 -6.56 18.23
N GLY A 78 3.05 -6.40 18.65
CA GLY A 78 4.09 -7.42 18.48
C GLY A 78 4.56 -7.63 17.04
N VAL A 79 4.25 -6.68 16.13
CA VAL A 79 4.74 -6.72 14.75
C VAL A 79 6.07 -5.97 14.64
N GLY A 80 6.98 -6.49 13.83
CA GLY A 80 8.28 -5.86 13.56
C GLY A 80 8.31 -5.09 12.23
N ARG A 81 7.32 -5.33 11.36
CA ARG A 81 7.24 -4.71 10.04
C ARG A 81 5.79 -4.61 9.58
N VAL A 82 5.44 -3.50 8.95
CA VAL A 82 4.10 -3.25 8.41
C VAL A 82 4.20 -2.97 6.92
N TYR A 83 3.45 -3.71 6.11
CA TYR A 83 3.23 -3.46 4.69
C TYR A 83 1.81 -2.93 4.53
N HIS A 84 1.68 -1.67 4.15
CA HIS A 84 0.39 -1.00 4.07
C HIS A 84 -0.12 -0.95 2.63
N PHE A 85 -0.99 -1.92 2.28
CA PHE A 85 -1.61 -2.06 0.96
C PHE A 85 -3.12 -1.82 0.98
N ALA A 86 -3.75 -1.76 2.16
CA ALA A 86 -5.16 -1.44 2.27
C ALA A 86 -5.45 -0.08 1.64
N ALA A 87 -6.26 -0.05 0.60
CA ALA A 87 -6.60 1.15 -0.15
C ALA A 87 -7.85 0.93 -1.02
N GLN A 88 -8.59 1.99 -1.27
CA GLN A 88 -9.39 2.12 -2.48
C GLN A 88 -8.39 2.38 -3.63
N VAL A 89 -8.49 1.65 -4.76
CA VAL A 89 -7.42 1.60 -5.77
C VAL A 89 -7.84 2.07 -7.16
N ALA A 90 -9.12 2.37 -7.40
CA ALA A 90 -9.65 2.72 -8.70
C ALA A 90 -9.92 4.22 -8.82
N VAL A 91 -9.35 4.87 -9.84
CA VAL A 91 -9.63 6.27 -10.16
C VAL A 91 -11.12 6.47 -10.47
N THR A 92 -11.70 5.57 -11.26
CA THR A 92 -13.12 5.63 -11.65
C THR A 92 -14.06 5.61 -10.44
N THR A 93 -13.86 4.70 -9.51
CA THR A 93 -14.65 4.61 -8.27
C THR A 93 -14.47 5.86 -7.40
N SER A 94 -13.25 6.45 -7.34
CA SER A 94 -13.01 7.67 -6.56
C SER A 94 -13.77 8.89 -7.10
N LEU A 95 -14.09 8.91 -8.40
CA LEU A 95 -14.91 9.97 -8.99
C LEU A 95 -16.40 9.84 -8.59
N LEU A 96 -16.85 8.62 -8.33
CA LEU A 96 -18.23 8.35 -7.91
C LEU A 96 -18.42 8.57 -6.41
N ASP A 97 -17.44 8.18 -5.59
CA ASP A 97 -17.46 8.34 -4.13
C ASP A 97 -16.10 8.82 -3.59
N PRO A 98 -15.84 10.14 -3.71
CA PRO A 98 -14.58 10.73 -3.23
C PRO A 98 -14.48 10.73 -1.70
N VAL A 99 -15.60 10.69 -0.98
CA VAL A 99 -15.60 10.65 0.49
C VAL A 99 -15.08 9.30 0.97
N SER A 100 -15.62 8.21 0.46
CA SER A 100 -15.13 6.87 0.80
C SER A 100 -13.66 6.68 0.42
N ASP A 101 -13.25 7.19 -0.75
CA ASP A 101 -11.85 7.18 -1.18
C ASP A 101 -10.93 7.89 -0.17
N PHE A 102 -11.31 9.09 0.28
CA PHE A 102 -10.56 9.83 1.31
C PHE A 102 -10.52 9.09 2.66
N GLU A 103 -11.66 8.58 3.13
CA GLU A 103 -11.76 7.90 4.42
C GLU A 103 -10.90 6.63 4.45
N VAL A 104 -10.84 5.88 3.35
CA VAL A 104 -10.00 4.68 3.26
C VAL A 104 -8.53 5.05 3.09
N ASN A 105 -8.20 5.87 2.09
CA ASN A 105 -6.81 6.11 1.69
C ASN A 105 -6.07 7.09 2.61
N ALA A 106 -6.66 8.26 2.89
CA ALA A 106 -5.99 9.29 3.68
C ALA A 106 -6.21 9.06 5.18
N ARG A 107 -7.49 8.98 5.61
CA ARG A 107 -7.81 8.84 7.02
C ARG A 107 -7.40 7.47 7.57
N GLY A 108 -7.63 6.38 6.82
CA GLY A 108 -7.21 5.04 7.21
C GLY A 108 -5.70 4.94 7.40
N THR A 109 -4.91 5.54 6.49
CA THR A 109 -3.46 5.63 6.65
C THR A 109 -3.07 6.42 7.89
N LEU A 110 -3.72 7.56 8.15
CA LEU A 110 -3.46 8.35 9.35
C LEU A 110 -3.80 7.57 10.63
N ASN A 111 -4.89 6.82 10.65
CA ASN A 111 -5.23 5.94 11.78
C ASN A 111 -4.12 4.93 12.05
N LEU A 112 -3.60 4.27 11.01
CA LEU A 112 -2.49 3.35 11.15
C LEU A 112 -1.24 4.04 11.71
N LEU A 113 -0.84 5.18 11.15
CA LEU A 113 0.32 5.96 11.59
C LEU A 113 0.20 6.35 13.08
N GLU A 114 -1.00 6.75 13.51
CA GLU A 114 -1.26 7.09 14.91
C GLU A 114 -1.15 5.90 15.86
N GLU A 115 -1.52 4.71 15.44
CA GLU A 115 -1.34 3.52 16.28
C GLU A 115 0.14 3.05 16.27
N LEU A 116 0.86 3.20 15.15
CA LEU A 116 2.28 2.84 15.08
C LEU A 116 3.15 3.75 15.96
N ARG A 117 2.95 5.07 15.92
CA ARG A 117 3.78 6.01 16.70
C ARG A 117 3.58 5.91 18.21
N ARG A 118 2.51 5.23 18.69
CA ARG A 118 2.24 4.99 20.11
C ARG A 118 3.00 3.79 20.69
N LEU A 119 3.61 2.99 19.82
CA LEU A 119 4.41 1.86 20.26
C LEU A 119 5.77 2.34 20.74
N ASP A 120 6.27 1.76 21.81
CA ASP A 120 7.60 2.09 22.34
C ASP A 120 8.72 1.81 21.32
N GLU A 121 8.54 0.74 20.53
CA GLU A 121 9.40 0.40 19.42
C GLU A 121 8.57 0.31 18.13
N PRO A 122 8.40 1.43 17.38
CA PRO A 122 7.62 1.42 16.16
C PRO A 122 8.22 0.47 15.09
N PRO A 123 7.38 -0.34 14.43
CA PRO A 123 7.83 -1.19 13.34
C PRO A 123 8.17 -0.38 12.10
N THR A 124 8.99 -0.95 11.20
CA THR A 124 9.23 -0.34 9.89
C THR A 124 7.95 -0.39 9.05
N LEU A 125 7.52 0.76 8.53
CA LEU A 125 6.38 0.90 7.64
C LEU A 125 6.82 0.94 6.18
N ILE A 126 6.28 0.06 5.36
CA ILE A 126 6.40 0.09 3.90
C ILE A 126 5.03 0.48 3.34
N PHE A 127 4.94 1.65 2.72
CA PHE A 127 3.71 2.19 2.17
C PHE A 127 3.73 2.20 0.64
N THR A 128 2.65 1.70 0.02
CA THR A 128 2.47 1.81 -1.43
C THR A 128 1.63 3.04 -1.78
N SER A 129 2.28 4.04 -2.31
CA SER A 129 1.70 5.18 -2.99
C SER A 129 1.51 4.87 -4.48
N THR A 130 1.30 5.86 -5.31
CA THR A 130 1.00 5.71 -6.73
C THR A 130 1.70 6.76 -7.58
N ASN A 131 2.00 6.43 -8.83
CA ASN A 131 2.46 7.40 -9.83
C ASN A 131 1.38 8.45 -10.18
N LYS A 132 0.09 8.23 -9.81
CA LYS A 132 -0.99 9.19 -10.03
C LYS A 132 -0.84 10.48 -9.21
N VAL A 133 0.09 10.49 -8.24
CA VAL A 133 0.45 11.72 -7.51
C VAL A 133 1.17 12.75 -8.39
N TYR A 134 1.70 12.34 -9.55
CA TYR A 134 2.37 13.23 -10.51
C TYR A 134 1.45 13.77 -11.62
N GLY A 135 0.16 13.47 -11.57
CA GLY A 135 -0.83 13.96 -12.54
C GLY A 135 -0.64 13.43 -13.95
N SER A 136 -0.94 14.28 -14.92
CA SER A 136 -0.90 13.93 -16.35
C SER A 136 0.48 14.03 -16.99
N LEU A 137 1.43 14.72 -16.35
CA LEU A 137 2.75 15.03 -16.92
C LEU A 137 2.68 15.71 -18.30
N ALA A 138 1.69 16.59 -18.50
CA ALA A 138 1.39 17.21 -19.80
C ALA A 138 2.52 18.10 -20.35
N ASP A 139 3.42 18.54 -19.47
CA ASP A 139 4.61 19.32 -19.81
C ASP A 139 5.75 18.46 -20.41
N LEU A 140 5.62 17.13 -20.39
CA LEU A 140 6.62 16.23 -20.93
C LEU A 140 6.26 15.79 -22.36
N PRO A 141 6.91 16.33 -23.39
CA PRO A 141 6.58 15.99 -24.76
C PRO A 141 6.97 14.55 -25.07
N LEU A 142 6.05 13.84 -25.70
CA LEU A 142 6.23 12.45 -26.11
C LEU A 142 6.41 12.34 -27.61
N ARG A 143 7.07 11.28 -28.06
CA ARG A 143 7.14 10.84 -29.44
C ARG A 143 6.63 9.40 -29.57
N ARG A 144 5.99 9.08 -30.69
CA ARG A 144 5.63 7.71 -31.02
C ARG A 144 6.87 6.93 -31.44
N ALA A 145 7.06 5.75 -30.85
CA ALA A 145 8.15 4.83 -31.16
C ALA A 145 7.55 3.42 -31.35
N GLY A 146 7.16 3.10 -32.57
CA GLY A 146 6.43 1.88 -32.90
C GLY A 146 5.06 1.81 -32.24
N LYS A 147 4.86 0.83 -31.33
CA LYS A 147 3.60 0.61 -30.61
C LYS A 147 3.52 1.31 -29.25
N ARG A 148 4.50 2.12 -28.86
CA ARG A 148 4.56 2.83 -27.58
C ARG A 148 4.91 4.30 -27.75
N TYR A 149 4.67 5.09 -26.71
CA TYR A 149 5.16 6.45 -26.59
C TYR A 149 6.45 6.47 -25.75
N ARG A 150 7.36 7.36 -26.08
CA ARG A 150 8.60 7.61 -25.34
C ARG A 150 8.78 9.11 -25.13
N PRO A 151 9.46 9.55 -24.06
CA PRO A 151 9.85 10.93 -23.91
C PRO A 151 10.64 11.41 -25.13
N ARG A 152 10.51 12.68 -25.50
CA ARG A 152 11.38 13.31 -26.51
C ARG A 152 12.77 13.59 -25.94
N ASP A 153 12.84 13.88 -24.65
CA ASP A 153 14.10 14.08 -23.92
C ASP A 153 14.81 12.73 -23.70
N PRO A 154 16.01 12.53 -24.27
CA PRO A 154 16.77 11.29 -24.08
C PRO A 154 17.21 11.06 -22.63
N GLY A 155 17.47 12.14 -21.87
CA GLY A 155 17.81 12.05 -20.46
C GLY A 155 16.67 11.44 -19.66
N LEU A 156 15.46 11.95 -19.86
CA LEU A 156 14.24 11.45 -19.21
C LEU A 156 13.91 10.02 -19.65
N GLU A 157 14.22 9.65 -20.89
CA GLU A 157 14.03 8.27 -21.36
C GLU A 157 14.92 7.27 -20.60
N THR A 158 16.09 7.72 -20.14
CA THR A 158 17.06 6.90 -19.41
C THR A 158 16.82 6.90 -17.90
N THR A 159 16.55 8.06 -17.30
CA THR A 159 16.46 8.23 -15.85
C THR A 159 15.04 8.08 -15.30
N GLY A 160 14.01 8.27 -16.13
CA GLY A 160 12.60 8.29 -15.70
C GLY A 160 12.22 9.56 -14.94
N ILE A 161 11.09 9.50 -14.23
CA ILE A 161 10.58 10.60 -13.39
C ILE A 161 11.09 10.37 -11.96
N SER A 162 11.84 11.34 -11.42
CA SER A 162 12.34 11.30 -10.05
C SER A 162 11.29 11.73 -9.03
N GLU A 163 11.57 11.45 -7.76
CA GLU A 163 10.74 11.82 -6.62
C GLU A 163 10.72 13.34 -6.35
N ASP A 164 11.66 14.10 -6.95
CA ASP A 164 11.71 15.56 -6.86
C ASP A 164 10.64 16.25 -7.72
N ARG A 165 9.97 15.49 -8.58
CA ARG A 165 8.85 16.00 -9.38
C ARG A 165 7.76 16.54 -8.47
N VAL A 166 7.28 17.74 -8.76
CA VAL A 166 6.15 18.37 -8.07
C VAL A 166 4.91 17.49 -8.17
N LEU A 167 4.20 17.34 -7.05
CA LEU A 167 2.94 16.59 -7.01
C LEU A 167 1.82 17.42 -7.66
N ASP A 168 1.02 16.75 -8.48
CA ASP A 168 -0.06 17.37 -9.25
C ASP A 168 -1.26 16.39 -9.33
N PHE A 169 -2.25 16.56 -8.46
CA PHE A 169 -3.33 15.59 -8.30
C PHE A 169 -4.48 15.87 -9.27
N HIS A 170 -4.78 14.91 -10.14
CA HIS A 170 -5.83 15.01 -11.17
C HIS A 170 -7.05 14.13 -10.91
N SER A 171 -7.15 13.53 -9.72
CA SER A 171 -8.31 12.73 -9.31
C SER A 171 -8.44 12.69 -7.79
N PRO A 172 -9.62 12.39 -7.22
CA PRO A 172 -9.76 12.13 -5.79
C PRO A 172 -8.82 11.04 -5.31
N TYR A 173 -8.66 9.95 -6.06
CA TYR A 173 -7.69 8.87 -5.78
C TYR A 173 -6.25 9.39 -5.70
N GLY A 174 -5.81 10.18 -6.68
CA GLY A 174 -4.47 10.78 -6.65
C GLY A 174 -4.28 11.70 -5.44
N CYS A 175 -5.31 12.49 -5.12
CA CYS A 175 -5.31 13.40 -3.97
C CYS A 175 -5.25 12.63 -2.63
N SER A 176 -6.10 11.63 -2.44
CA SER A 176 -6.14 10.86 -1.18
C SER A 176 -4.88 10.04 -0.96
N LYS A 177 -4.35 9.38 -2.01
CA LYS A 177 -3.09 8.66 -1.96
C LYS A 177 -1.89 9.59 -1.76
N GLY A 178 -1.89 10.77 -2.41
CA GLY A 178 -0.86 11.79 -2.22
C GLY A 178 -0.88 12.38 -0.81
N THR A 179 -2.06 12.61 -0.24
CA THR A 179 -2.22 13.02 1.16
C THR A 179 -1.63 11.96 2.09
N ALA A 180 -1.95 10.68 1.90
CA ALA A 180 -1.39 9.58 2.69
C ALA A 180 0.14 9.50 2.55
N ASP A 181 0.67 9.61 1.33
CA ASP A 181 2.10 9.67 1.00
C ASP A 181 2.82 10.75 1.83
N GLN A 182 2.27 11.97 1.82
CA GLN A 182 2.85 13.09 2.55
C GLN A 182 2.76 12.92 4.07
N TYR A 183 1.68 12.33 4.59
CA TYR A 183 1.59 12.00 6.01
C TYR A 183 2.62 10.94 6.43
N VAL A 184 2.85 9.90 5.62
CA VAL A 184 3.89 8.89 5.92
C VAL A 184 5.27 9.54 5.99
N LEU A 185 5.63 10.40 5.01
CA LEU A 185 6.89 11.14 5.00
C LEU A 185 7.02 12.12 6.16
N LEU A 186 5.91 12.81 6.52
CA LEU A 186 5.86 13.68 7.68
C LEU A 186 6.13 12.92 8.98
N TYR A 187 5.47 11.76 9.16
CA TYR A 187 5.66 10.94 10.38
C TYR A 187 7.07 10.39 10.49
N ALA A 188 7.71 10.03 9.38
CA ALA A 188 9.12 9.66 9.37
C ALA A 188 10.01 10.83 9.83
N ARG A 189 9.75 12.03 9.32
CA ARG A 189 10.55 13.23 9.60
C ARG A 189 10.35 13.78 11.01
N VAL A 190 9.08 13.88 11.45
CA VAL A 190 8.72 14.59 12.70
C VAL A 190 8.70 13.65 13.90
N TYR A 191 8.22 12.42 13.73
CA TYR A 191 8.07 11.47 14.83
C TYR A 191 9.10 10.32 14.80
N GLY A 192 10.02 10.33 13.82
CA GLY A 192 11.06 9.30 13.71
C GLY A 192 10.54 7.91 13.35
N LEU A 193 9.31 7.80 12.79
CA LEU A 193 8.77 6.52 12.35
C LEU A 193 9.60 5.98 11.19
N PRO A 194 10.23 4.79 11.31
CA PRO A 194 10.98 4.22 10.21
C PRO A 194 10.02 3.83 9.07
N ALA A 195 10.02 4.61 7.99
CA ALA A 195 9.08 4.43 6.88
C ALA A 195 9.72 4.61 5.51
N VAL A 196 9.17 3.90 4.54
CA VAL A 196 9.52 3.99 3.12
C VAL A 196 8.23 4.11 2.31
N VAL A 197 8.23 4.98 1.29
CA VAL A 197 7.11 5.19 0.37
C VAL A 197 7.51 4.74 -1.03
N PHE A 198 6.70 3.86 -1.63
CA PHE A 198 6.85 3.45 -3.03
C PHE A 198 5.74 4.07 -3.89
N ARG A 199 6.07 4.99 -4.77
CA ARG A 199 5.16 5.57 -5.78
C ARG A 199 5.09 4.64 -6.99
N MET A 200 4.28 3.59 -6.86
CA MET A 200 4.22 2.50 -7.82
C MET A 200 3.44 2.88 -9.08
N SER A 201 3.85 2.32 -10.21
CA SER A 201 3.09 2.31 -11.45
C SER A 201 2.11 1.12 -11.47
N CYS A 202 1.49 0.87 -12.63
CA CYS A 202 0.55 -0.24 -12.80
C CYS A 202 1.23 -1.59 -12.53
N VAL A 203 0.64 -2.37 -11.64
CA VAL A 203 1.11 -3.70 -11.25
C VAL A 203 0.04 -4.73 -11.65
N TYR A 204 0.46 -5.89 -12.11
CA TYR A 204 -0.42 -7.01 -12.44
C TYR A 204 0.27 -8.34 -12.08
N GLY A 205 -0.52 -9.39 -11.86
CA GLY A 205 0.03 -10.71 -11.54
C GLY A 205 -0.99 -11.72 -11.01
N PRO A 206 -0.51 -12.86 -10.49
CA PRO A 206 -1.36 -13.88 -9.90
C PRO A 206 -2.21 -13.33 -8.75
N HIS A 207 -3.34 -13.96 -8.48
CA HIS A 207 -4.28 -13.56 -7.41
C HIS A 207 -4.92 -12.19 -7.58
N GLN A 208 -4.82 -11.59 -8.76
CA GLN A 208 -5.56 -10.39 -9.13
C GLN A 208 -6.91 -10.81 -9.72
N TYR A 209 -7.98 -10.42 -9.05
CA TYR A 209 -9.34 -10.60 -9.56
C TYR A 209 -9.83 -9.27 -10.13
N GLY A 210 -10.37 -9.31 -11.36
CA GLY A 210 -11.07 -8.18 -11.94
C GLY A 210 -12.44 -7.98 -11.29
N THR A 211 -12.97 -6.77 -11.37
CA THR A 211 -14.40 -6.51 -11.25
C THR A 211 -15.04 -6.80 -12.62
N GLU A 212 -16.26 -7.31 -12.63
CA GLU A 212 -16.99 -7.57 -13.88
C GLU A 212 -17.56 -6.28 -14.51
N ASP A 213 -17.08 -5.10 -14.09
CA ASP A 213 -17.51 -3.77 -14.52
C ASP A 213 -16.56 -3.19 -15.59
#